data_0452761e60e978dcbccb092a9adc7a40
#
_entry.id   0452761e60e978dcbccb092a9adc7a40
#
_cell.length_a   1.000
_cell.length_b   1.000
_cell.length_c   1.000
_cell.angle_alpha   90.00
_cell.angle_beta   90.00
_cell.angle_gamma   90.00
#
_symmetry.space_group_name_H-M   'P 1'
#
loop_
_entity.id
_entity.type
_entity.pdbx_description
1 polymer ?
#
loop_
_entity_poly.entity_id
_entity_poly.type
_entity_poly.pdbx_seq_one_letter_code
_entity_poly.pdbx_strand_id
1 'polypeptide(L)'
;EFTRRDGAVLLVFGLGMAVMVWGVLAQGWYTQEISMIFMMIGVFGGIAGRLKQDEIADAFISGAKDLIYAALVIGLARGIILVAQDGKIIDTILNAAAGLLGGLPKTLFINLMLIIQNIICFFVPSSSGHAALTIPIMAPLADLVGVSRQNIITAYQFGTGITSFITPTNGVLMACLTMAKIPWAKFIKFVLPLVIVLWLIGAAALTLGLQIFPA
;
A
#
# COMPACT_ATOMS: atom_id res chain seq x y z
N GLU A 1 -18.77 -32.59 -1.10
CA GLU A 1 -20.01 -32.41 -0.32
C GLU A 1 -19.73 -31.53 0.89
N PHE A 2 -20.54 -30.51 1.12
CA PHE A 2 -20.43 -29.61 2.25
C PHE A 2 -20.86 -30.31 3.54
N THR A 3 -19.95 -30.38 4.50
CA THR A 3 -20.21 -31.11 5.77
C THR A 3 -20.57 -30.13 6.90
N ARG A 4 -21.16 -30.64 7.99
CA ARG A 4 -21.42 -29.85 9.22
C ARG A 4 -20.13 -29.29 9.81
N ARG A 5 -19.01 -29.94 9.57
CA ARG A 5 -17.67 -29.54 9.99
C ARG A 5 -17.21 -28.29 9.22
N ASP A 6 -17.42 -28.26 7.91
CA ASP A 6 -17.09 -27.09 7.07
C ASP A 6 -17.94 -25.88 7.46
N GLY A 7 -19.23 -26.14 7.81
CA GLY A 7 -20.11 -25.10 8.35
C GLY A 7 -19.61 -24.49 9.67
N ALA A 8 -19.07 -25.32 10.58
CA ALA A 8 -18.51 -24.84 11.85
C ALA A 8 -17.23 -23.98 11.61
N VAL A 9 -16.37 -24.38 10.69
CA VAL A 9 -15.17 -23.61 10.32
C VAL A 9 -15.55 -22.27 9.71
N LEU A 10 -16.53 -22.26 8.79
CA LEU A 10 -17.02 -21.01 8.19
C LEU A 10 -17.69 -20.09 9.20
N LEU A 11 -18.38 -20.64 10.19
CA LEU A 11 -18.99 -19.86 11.27
C LEU A 11 -17.89 -19.18 12.12
N VAL A 12 -16.84 -19.90 12.51
CA VAL A 12 -15.69 -19.33 13.24
C VAL A 12 -15.03 -18.22 12.42
N PHE A 13 -14.81 -18.45 11.12
CA PHE A 13 -14.27 -17.43 10.23
C PHE A 13 -15.19 -16.20 10.16
N GLY A 14 -16.48 -16.39 9.93
CA GLY A 14 -17.46 -15.30 9.84
C GLY A 14 -17.56 -14.47 11.14
N LEU A 15 -17.58 -15.15 12.30
CA LEU A 15 -17.57 -14.47 13.61
C LEU A 15 -16.28 -13.70 13.84
N GLY A 16 -15.12 -14.29 13.52
CA GLY A 16 -13.85 -13.61 13.64
C GLY A 16 -13.76 -12.36 12.75
N MET A 17 -14.24 -12.44 11.51
CA MET A 17 -14.34 -11.30 10.61
C MET A 17 -15.30 -10.22 11.13
N ALA A 18 -16.45 -10.60 11.68
CA ALA A 18 -17.40 -9.67 12.29
C ALA A 18 -16.80 -8.94 13.49
N VAL A 19 -16.11 -9.66 14.37
CA VAL A 19 -15.40 -9.09 15.53
C VAL A 19 -14.29 -8.15 15.06
N MET A 20 -13.53 -8.51 14.03
CA MET A 20 -12.49 -7.66 13.46
C MET A 20 -13.07 -6.35 12.93
N VAL A 21 -14.13 -6.41 12.11
CA VAL A 21 -14.80 -5.21 11.57
C VAL A 21 -15.33 -4.32 12.70
N TRP A 22 -16.00 -4.91 13.70
CA TRP A 22 -16.46 -4.19 14.87
C TRP A 22 -15.30 -3.53 15.63
N GLY A 23 -14.22 -4.25 15.86
CA GLY A 23 -13.04 -3.74 16.58
C GLY A 23 -12.37 -2.58 15.86
N VAL A 24 -12.23 -2.66 14.54
CA VAL A 24 -11.68 -1.56 13.73
C VAL A 24 -12.59 -0.32 13.78
N LEU A 25 -13.90 -0.49 13.59
CA LEU A 25 -14.86 0.62 13.52
C LEU A 25 -15.16 1.24 14.88
N ALA A 26 -15.32 0.41 15.93
CA ALA A 26 -15.79 0.87 17.24
C ALA A 26 -14.67 1.11 18.24
N GLN A 27 -13.54 0.40 18.14
CA GLN A 27 -12.44 0.43 19.10
C GLN A 27 -11.13 0.98 18.51
N GLY A 28 -11.10 1.27 17.21
CA GLY A 28 -9.90 1.77 16.52
C GLY A 28 -8.75 0.75 16.47
N TRP A 29 -9.08 -0.54 16.42
CA TRP A 29 -8.07 -1.60 16.31
C TRP A 29 -7.20 -1.41 15.08
N TYR A 30 -5.92 -1.73 15.23
CA TYR A 30 -4.92 -1.61 14.18
C TYR A 30 -4.19 -2.94 13.97
N THR A 31 -3.00 -2.91 13.41
CA THR A 31 -2.27 -4.09 12.93
C THR A 31 -2.11 -5.21 13.99
N GLN A 32 -1.89 -4.86 15.25
CA GLN A 32 -1.63 -5.85 16.32
C GLN A 32 -2.89 -6.65 16.65
N GLU A 33 -4.01 -5.97 16.89
CA GLU A 33 -5.29 -6.58 17.24
C GLU A 33 -5.83 -7.37 16.04
N ILE A 34 -5.72 -6.84 14.82
CA ILE A 34 -6.10 -7.54 13.59
C ILE A 34 -5.30 -8.84 13.44
N SER A 35 -3.99 -8.81 13.68
CA SER A 35 -3.12 -10.00 13.60
C SER A 35 -3.52 -11.04 14.65
N MET A 36 -3.89 -10.60 15.85
CA MET A 36 -4.38 -11.48 16.92
C MET A 36 -5.69 -12.16 16.52
N ILE A 37 -6.63 -11.44 15.92
CA ILE A 37 -7.90 -12.02 15.44
C ILE A 37 -7.64 -13.07 14.35
N PHE A 38 -6.77 -12.81 13.38
CA PHE A 38 -6.42 -13.81 12.36
C PHE A 38 -5.79 -15.07 12.98
N MET A 39 -4.91 -14.90 13.96
CA MET A 39 -4.35 -16.03 14.70
C MET A 39 -5.43 -16.84 15.42
N MET A 40 -6.38 -16.15 16.09
CA MET A 40 -7.52 -16.80 16.76
C MET A 40 -8.42 -17.53 15.76
N ILE A 41 -8.73 -16.93 14.61
CA ILE A 41 -9.51 -17.59 13.54
C ILE A 41 -8.81 -18.87 13.10
N GLY A 42 -7.49 -18.86 12.93
CA GLY A 42 -6.73 -20.06 12.55
C GLY A 42 -6.80 -21.16 13.60
N VAL A 43 -6.58 -20.84 14.87
CA VAL A 43 -6.62 -21.81 15.97
C VAL A 43 -8.03 -22.37 16.18
N PHE A 44 -9.03 -21.49 16.34
CA PHE A 44 -10.42 -21.92 16.58
C PHE A 44 -11.03 -22.59 15.33
N GLY A 45 -10.64 -22.14 14.13
CA GLY A 45 -11.02 -22.79 12.88
C GLY A 45 -10.45 -24.21 12.79
N GLY A 46 -9.19 -24.40 13.18
CA GLY A 46 -8.58 -25.73 13.30
C GLY A 46 -9.29 -26.65 14.29
N ILE A 47 -9.62 -26.12 15.48
CA ILE A 47 -10.39 -26.86 16.50
C ILE A 47 -11.78 -27.21 16.00
N ALA A 48 -12.52 -26.26 15.41
CA ALA A 48 -13.83 -26.48 14.81
C ALA A 48 -13.76 -27.49 13.65
N GLY A 49 -12.66 -27.44 12.89
CA GLY A 49 -12.28 -28.42 11.88
C GLY A 49 -11.88 -29.78 12.44
N ARG A 50 -11.86 -29.98 13.76
CA ARG A 50 -11.43 -31.21 14.44
C ARG A 50 -10.01 -31.66 14.05
N LEU A 51 -9.12 -30.70 13.79
CA LEU A 51 -7.70 -30.97 13.60
C LEU A 51 -7.03 -31.27 14.94
N LYS A 52 -6.02 -32.13 14.92
CA LYS A 52 -5.14 -32.36 16.07
C LYS A 52 -4.20 -31.17 16.30
N GLN A 53 -3.65 -31.05 17.49
CA GLN A 53 -2.71 -29.96 17.82
C GLN A 53 -1.53 -29.88 16.82
N ASP A 54 -0.96 -31.03 16.51
CA ASP A 54 0.16 -31.09 15.56
C ASP A 54 -0.24 -30.63 14.16
N GLU A 55 -1.44 -31.02 13.72
CA GLU A 55 -1.98 -30.61 12.39
C GLU A 55 -2.22 -29.08 12.33
N ILE A 56 -2.68 -28.48 13.42
CA ILE A 56 -2.84 -27.01 13.53
C ILE A 56 -1.48 -26.35 13.50
N ALA A 57 -0.51 -26.84 14.27
CA ALA A 57 0.84 -26.31 14.29
C ALA A 57 1.51 -26.42 12.91
N ASP A 58 1.40 -27.56 12.25
CA ASP A 58 1.94 -27.78 10.91
C ASP A 58 1.31 -26.86 9.87
N ALA A 59 -0.01 -26.60 9.96
CA ALA A 59 -0.69 -25.65 9.10
C ALA A 59 -0.15 -24.22 9.27
N PHE A 60 0.07 -23.77 10.51
CA PHE A 60 0.70 -22.47 10.79
C PHE A 60 2.14 -22.39 10.26
N ILE A 61 2.94 -23.44 10.48
CA ILE A 61 4.33 -23.53 9.99
C ILE A 61 4.34 -23.50 8.46
N SER A 62 3.44 -24.22 7.81
CA SER A 62 3.30 -24.21 6.35
C SER A 62 2.95 -22.82 5.83
N GLY A 63 1.96 -22.16 6.42
CA GLY A 63 1.59 -20.78 6.07
C GLY A 63 2.74 -19.79 6.28
N ALA A 64 3.50 -19.93 7.38
CA ALA A 64 4.67 -19.10 7.62
C ALA A 64 5.77 -19.33 6.55
N LYS A 65 6.03 -20.57 6.15
CA LYS A 65 6.98 -20.88 5.08
C LYS A 65 6.61 -20.24 3.76
N ASP A 66 5.33 -20.20 3.41
CA ASP A 66 4.85 -19.57 2.18
C ASP A 66 5.08 -18.05 2.16
N LEU A 67 5.16 -17.41 3.33
CA LEU A 67 5.38 -15.98 3.48
C LEU A 67 6.84 -15.57 3.72
N ILE A 68 7.75 -16.50 3.97
CA ILE A 68 9.18 -16.20 4.27
C ILE A 68 9.81 -15.35 3.16
N TYR A 69 9.57 -15.69 1.90
CA TYR A 69 10.13 -14.93 0.77
C TYR A 69 9.65 -13.47 0.79
N ALA A 70 8.35 -13.26 0.98
CA ALA A 70 7.78 -11.90 1.08
C ALA A 70 8.35 -11.13 2.28
N ALA A 71 8.47 -11.77 3.44
CA ALA A 71 9.05 -11.16 4.64
C ALA A 71 10.51 -10.72 4.43
N LEU A 72 11.33 -11.55 3.78
CA LEU A 72 12.72 -11.21 3.46
C LEU A 72 12.80 -10.04 2.47
N VAL A 73 11.98 -10.04 1.41
CA VAL A 73 11.93 -8.94 0.43
C VAL A 73 11.51 -7.64 1.11
N ILE A 74 10.52 -7.67 1.99
CA ILE A 74 10.07 -6.51 2.76
C ILE A 74 11.19 -6.00 3.68
N GLY A 75 11.88 -6.90 4.37
CA GLY A 75 13.01 -6.56 5.25
C GLY A 75 14.15 -5.88 4.49
N LEU A 76 14.55 -6.43 3.34
CA LEU A 76 15.57 -5.83 2.48
C LEU A 76 15.14 -4.48 1.91
N ALA A 77 13.90 -4.37 1.44
CA ALA A 77 13.33 -3.11 0.97
C ALA A 77 13.33 -2.04 2.07
N ARG A 78 13.01 -2.41 3.32
CA ARG A 78 13.08 -1.50 4.47
C ARG A 78 14.51 -1.02 4.72
N GLY A 79 15.50 -1.89 4.57
CA GLY A 79 16.93 -1.53 4.65
C GLY A 79 17.31 -0.47 3.60
N ILE A 80 16.87 -0.63 2.36
CA ILE A 80 17.09 0.36 1.28
C ILE A 80 16.48 1.72 1.65
N ILE A 81 15.26 1.71 2.19
CA ILE A 81 14.57 2.94 2.63
C ILE A 81 15.37 3.65 3.72
N LEU A 82 15.85 2.92 4.73
CA LEU A 82 16.65 3.48 5.83
C LEU A 82 17.94 4.13 5.30
N VAL A 83 18.65 3.44 4.40
CA VAL A 83 19.86 3.99 3.77
C VAL A 83 19.56 5.25 2.96
N ALA A 84 18.42 5.27 2.23
CA ALA A 84 18.00 6.44 1.46
C ALA A 84 17.60 7.62 2.36
N GLN A 85 17.03 7.37 3.52
CA GLN A 85 16.69 8.39 4.53
C GLN A 85 17.95 8.92 5.22
N ASP A 86 18.81 8.05 5.74
CA ASP A 86 20.04 8.42 6.43
C ASP A 86 21.01 9.16 5.49
N GLY A 87 21.07 8.73 4.22
CA GLY A 87 21.85 9.40 3.17
C GLY A 87 21.22 10.69 2.65
N LYS A 88 20.06 11.13 3.17
CA LYS A 88 19.29 12.30 2.72
C LYS A 88 18.98 12.30 1.21
N ILE A 89 18.93 11.11 0.60
CA ILE A 89 18.64 10.95 -0.82
C ILE A 89 17.21 11.43 -1.12
N ILE A 90 16.27 11.11 -0.23
CA ILE A 90 14.88 11.51 -0.36
C ILE A 90 14.74 13.02 -0.24
N ASP A 91 15.41 13.66 0.72
CA ASP A 91 15.45 15.11 0.88
C ASP A 91 16.03 15.79 -0.36
N THR A 92 17.08 15.22 -0.96
CA THR A 92 17.68 15.71 -2.19
C THR A 92 16.71 15.66 -3.36
N ILE A 93 15.95 14.56 -3.51
CA ILE A 93 14.91 14.42 -4.53
C ILE A 93 13.81 15.46 -4.33
N LEU A 94 13.35 15.66 -3.09
CA LEU A 94 12.30 16.64 -2.77
C LEU A 94 12.76 18.08 -3.03
N ASN A 95 14.00 18.42 -2.65
CA ASN A 95 14.56 19.76 -2.90
C ASN A 95 14.76 20.02 -4.39
N ALA A 96 15.25 19.04 -5.14
CA ALA A 96 15.38 19.15 -6.60
C ALA A 96 14.01 19.30 -7.27
N ALA A 97 13.02 18.53 -6.83
CA ALA A 97 11.65 18.64 -7.29
C ALA A 97 11.06 20.03 -7.01
N ALA A 98 11.26 20.57 -5.81
CA ALA A 98 10.81 21.92 -5.45
C ALA A 98 11.44 22.99 -6.35
N GLY A 99 12.75 22.87 -6.64
CA GLY A 99 13.45 23.78 -7.53
C GLY A 99 12.96 23.70 -8.99
N LEU A 100 12.64 22.51 -9.47
CA LEU A 100 12.14 22.29 -10.84
C LEU A 100 10.68 22.74 -11.01
N LEU A 101 9.87 22.61 -9.97
CA LEU A 101 8.45 22.89 -10.02
C LEU A 101 8.10 24.38 -9.83
N GLY A 102 9.01 25.16 -9.22
CA GLY A 102 8.83 26.60 -9.01
C GLY A 102 8.73 27.36 -10.35
N GLY A 103 7.63 28.08 -10.55
CA GLY A 103 7.42 28.89 -11.75
C GLY A 103 6.81 28.19 -12.95
N LEU A 104 6.43 26.91 -12.83
CA LEU A 104 5.76 26.17 -13.90
C LEU A 104 4.26 26.55 -14.02
N PRO A 105 3.67 26.42 -15.22
CA PRO A 105 2.22 26.48 -15.38
C PRO A 105 1.51 25.43 -14.51
N LYS A 106 0.36 25.77 -13.92
CA LYS A 106 -0.38 24.92 -12.97
C LYS A 106 -0.60 23.49 -13.47
N THR A 107 -0.95 23.34 -14.75
CA THR A 107 -1.18 22.03 -15.37
C THR A 107 0.09 21.18 -15.42
N LEU A 108 1.22 21.80 -15.77
CA LEU A 108 2.50 21.08 -15.81
C LEU A 108 2.97 20.75 -14.41
N PHE A 109 2.83 21.69 -13.48
CA PHE A 109 3.13 21.50 -12.05
C PHE A 109 2.43 20.27 -11.48
N ILE A 110 1.09 20.17 -11.62
CA ILE A 110 0.33 19.10 -10.98
C ILE A 110 0.63 17.72 -11.60
N ASN A 111 0.88 17.65 -12.91
CA ASN A 111 1.23 16.39 -13.58
C ASN A 111 2.68 15.95 -13.25
N LEU A 112 3.62 16.87 -13.16
CA LEU A 112 4.97 16.56 -12.66
C LEU A 112 4.93 16.16 -11.19
N MET A 113 4.07 16.78 -10.39
CA MET A 113 3.83 16.36 -9.01
C MET A 113 3.40 14.90 -8.93
N LEU A 114 2.48 14.44 -9.79
CA LEU A 114 2.09 13.03 -9.86
C LEU A 114 3.28 12.11 -10.12
N ILE A 115 4.16 12.47 -11.08
CA ILE A 115 5.37 11.69 -11.38
C ILE A 115 6.30 11.64 -10.16
N ILE A 116 6.53 12.76 -9.50
CA ILE A 116 7.38 12.83 -8.30
C ILE A 116 6.81 11.97 -7.18
N GLN A 117 5.50 12.02 -6.95
CA GLN A 117 4.83 11.19 -5.95
C GLN A 117 4.96 9.69 -6.29
N ASN A 118 4.88 9.31 -7.57
CA ASN A 118 5.16 7.93 -7.99
C ASN A 118 6.59 7.49 -7.67
N ILE A 119 7.58 8.34 -7.97
CA ILE A 119 9.00 8.05 -7.70
C ILE A 119 9.24 7.88 -6.20
N ILE A 120 8.73 8.80 -5.39
CA ILE A 120 8.92 8.74 -3.92
C ILE A 120 8.20 7.52 -3.34
N CYS A 121 6.98 7.21 -3.78
CA CYS A 121 6.23 6.05 -3.34
C CYS A 121 6.96 4.73 -3.67
N PHE A 122 7.71 4.68 -4.76
CA PHE A 122 8.52 3.50 -5.07
C PHE A 122 9.56 3.21 -3.98
N PHE A 123 10.15 4.24 -3.39
CA PHE A 123 11.10 4.11 -2.28
C PHE A 123 10.41 4.02 -0.92
N VAL A 124 9.29 4.72 -0.73
CA VAL A 124 8.54 4.78 0.54
C VAL A 124 7.12 4.28 0.34
N PRO A 125 6.90 2.95 0.30
CA PRO A 125 5.58 2.34 0.00
C PRO A 125 4.63 2.36 1.20
N SER A 126 4.80 3.30 2.10
CA SER A 126 3.94 3.53 3.27
C SER A 126 3.12 4.79 3.04
N SER A 127 1.79 4.68 2.96
CA SER A 127 0.93 5.84 2.70
C SER A 127 1.14 6.97 3.73
N SER A 128 1.10 6.66 5.02
CA SER A 128 1.33 7.64 6.08
C SER A 128 2.74 8.20 6.10
N GLY A 129 3.76 7.34 5.93
CA GLY A 129 5.17 7.76 5.86
C GLY A 129 5.45 8.62 4.63
N HIS A 130 4.91 8.28 3.48
CA HIS A 130 5.01 9.06 2.25
C HIS A 130 4.33 10.44 2.42
N ALA A 131 3.11 10.48 2.97
CA ALA A 131 2.41 11.75 3.23
C ALA A 131 3.20 12.64 4.19
N ALA A 132 3.68 12.10 5.32
CA ALA A 132 4.45 12.84 6.31
C ALA A 132 5.74 13.44 5.73
N LEU A 133 6.32 12.79 4.72
CA LEU A 133 7.54 13.23 4.06
C LEU A 133 7.29 14.29 2.98
N THR A 134 6.25 14.12 2.18
CA THR A 134 6.04 14.94 0.97
C THR A 134 5.12 16.14 1.20
N ILE A 135 4.02 15.97 1.94
CA ILE A 135 3.01 17.02 2.08
C ILE A 135 3.55 18.31 2.71
N PRO A 136 4.40 18.28 3.77
CA PRO A 136 4.94 19.51 4.36
C PRO A 136 5.77 20.37 3.37
N ILE A 137 6.34 19.75 2.34
CA ILE A 137 7.13 20.44 1.32
C ILE A 137 6.27 20.83 0.13
N MET A 138 5.43 19.91 -0.34
CA MET A 138 4.68 20.07 -1.57
C MET A 138 3.45 20.98 -1.42
N ALA A 139 2.83 21.03 -0.23
CA ALA A 139 1.69 21.92 0.00
C ALA A 139 2.08 23.40 -0.06
N PRO A 140 3.11 23.90 0.65
CA PRO A 140 3.57 25.29 0.48
C PRO A 140 4.00 25.62 -0.95
N LEU A 141 4.62 24.67 -1.65
CA LEU A 141 5.02 24.86 -3.04
C LEU A 141 3.81 25.05 -3.97
N ALA A 142 2.74 24.30 -3.73
CA ALA A 142 1.48 24.44 -4.45
C ALA A 142 0.84 25.82 -4.22
N ASP A 143 0.88 26.32 -2.97
CA ASP A 143 0.39 27.67 -2.64
C ASP A 143 1.13 28.74 -3.46
N LEU A 144 2.45 28.61 -3.61
CA LEU A 144 3.27 29.54 -4.42
C LEU A 144 2.90 29.53 -5.90
N VAL A 145 2.51 28.38 -6.45
CA VAL A 145 2.11 28.22 -7.86
C VAL A 145 0.61 28.53 -8.04
N GLY A 146 -0.13 28.67 -6.96
CA GLY A 146 -1.58 28.91 -6.98
C GLY A 146 -2.38 27.68 -7.36
N VAL A 147 -1.93 26.50 -6.87
CA VAL A 147 -2.64 25.22 -6.98
C VAL A 147 -3.20 24.86 -5.61
N SER A 148 -4.46 24.44 -5.55
CA SER A 148 -5.08 24.11 -4.25
C SER A 148 -4.39 22.93 -3.59
N ARG A 149 -4.30 22.95 -2.26
CA ARG A 149 -3.77 21.82 -1.46
C ARG A 149 -4.56 20.53 -1.67
N GLN A 150 -5.85 20.63 -2.00
CA GLN A 150 -6.69 19.48 -2.35
C GLN A 150 -6.15 18.74 -3.59
N ASN A 151 -5.71 19.47 -4.61
CA ASN A 151 -5.10 18.87 -5.80
C ASN A 151 -3.77 18.16 -5.47
N ILE A 152 -2.99 18.69 -4.52
CA ILE A 152 -1.76 18.03 -4.04
C ILE A 152 -2.06 16.71 -3.33
N ILE A 153 -3.07 16.71 -2.45
CA ILE A 153 -3.50 15.49 -1.77
C ILE A 153 -3.98 14.45 -2.78
N THR A 154 -4.72 14.87 -3.80
CA THR A 154 -5.18 14.00 -4.88
C THR A 154 -4.01 13.44 -5.70
N ALA A 155 -3.01 14.28 -6.05
CA ALA A 155 -1.80 13.82 -6.74
C ALA A 155 -0.99 12.81 -5.91
N TYR A 156 -0.86 13.06 -4.60
CA TYR A 156 -0.26 12.13 -3.66
C TYR A 156 -1.02 10.79 -3.63
N GLN A 157 -2.36 10.81 -3.52
CA GLN A 157 -3.19 9.62 -3.47
C GLN A 157 -3.10 8.80 -4.76
N PHE A 158 -3.15 9.44 -5.92
CA PHE A 158 -2.97 8.76 -7.20
C PHE A 158 -1.55 8.20 -7.35
N GLY A 159 -0.52 8.96 -6.96
CA GLY A 159 0.86 8.53 -6.97
C GLY A 159 1.06 7.26 -6.12
N THR A 160 0.57 7.28 -4.88
CA THR A 160 0.65 6.15 -3.96
C THR A 160 -0.16 4.95 -4.45
N GLY A 161 -1.41 5.19 -4.90
CA GLY A 161 -2.30 4.13 -5.36
C GLY A 161 -1.73 3.41 -6.58
N ILE A 162 -1.35 4.14 -7.62
CA ILE A 162 -0.83 3.58 -8.86
C ILE A 162 0.49 2.83 -8.65
N THR A 163 1.42 3.42 -7.89
CA THR A 163 2.74 2.81 -7.65
C THR A 163 2.62 1.55 -6.79
N SER A 164 1.67 1.48 -5.88
CA SER A 164 1.45 0.30 -5.03
C SER A 164 1.12 -0.97 -5.81
N PHE A 165 0.60 -0.85 -7.04
CA PHE A 165 0.34 -2.00 -7.91
C PHE A 165 1.60 -2.60 -8.53
N ILE A 166 2.73 -1.88 -8.55
CA ILE A 166 3.92 -2.32 -9.29
C ILE A 166 5.17 -2.40 -8.42
N THR A 167 5.20 -1.72 -7.28
CA THR A 167 6.43 -1.67 -6.49
C THR A 167 6.70 -2.97 -5.73
N PRO A 168 7.90 -3.56 -5.87
CA PRO A 168 8.27 -4.77 -5.13
C PRO A 168 8.50 -4.51 -3.64
N THR A 169 8.59 -3.25 -3.21
CA THR A 169 8.70 -2.88 -1.81
C THR A 169 7.35 -2.90 -1.08
N ASN A 170 6.22 -3.04 -1.81
CA ASN A 170 4.91 -3.20 -1.22
C ASN A 170 4.73 -4.64 -0.70
N GLY A 171 4.72 -4.76 0.63
CA GLY A 171 4.63 -6.06 1.30
C GLY A 171 3.36 -6.83 0.98
N VAL A 172 2.22 -6.15 0.87
CA VAL A 172 0.93 -6.78 0.54
C VAL A 172 0.98 -7.39 -0.86
N LEU A 173 1.47 -6.63 -1.85
CA LEU A 173 1.62 -7.13 -3.22
C LEU A 173 2.53 -8.37 -3.24
N MET A 174 3.70 -8.29 -2.59
CA MET A 174 4.66 -9.39 -2.60
C MET A 174 4.13 -10.63 -1.87
N ALA A 175 3.39 -10.46 -0.77
CA ALA A 175 2.74 -11.56 -0.08
C ALA A 175 1.69 -12.24 -0.99
N CYS A 176 0.82 -11.48 -1.63
CA CYS A 176 -0.19 -12.02 -2.55
C CYS A 176 0.45 -12.77 -3.73
N LEU A 177 1.48 -12.20 -4.34
CA LEU A 177 2.19 -12.85 -5.46
C LEU A 177 2.90 -14.14 -5.04
N THR A 178 3.50 -14.15 -3.84
CA THR A 178 4.16 -15.33 -3.27
C THR A 178 3.14 -16.44 -3.03
N MET A 179 2.01 -16.14 -2.40
CA MET A 179 0.93 -17.11 -2.16
C MET A 179 0.33 -17.63 -3.48
N ALA A 180 0.16 -16.78 -4.47
CA ALA A 180 -0.30 -17.15 -5.80
C ALA A 180 0.77 -17.87 -6.65
N LYS A 181 2.01 -17.98 -6.17
CA LYS A 181 3.16 -18.55 -6.90
C LYS A 181 3.41 -17.87 -8.25
N ILE A 182 3.16 -16.55 -8.33
CA ILE A 182 3.35 -15.75 -9.54
C ILE A 182 4.63 -14.93 -9.39
N PRO A 183 5.62 -15.07 -10.30
CA PRO A 183 6.80 -14.21 -10.31
C PRO A 183 6.43 -12.76 -10.55
N TRP A 184 7.00 -11.84 -9.75
CA TRP A 184 6.75 -10.39 -9.86
C TRP A 184 6.94 -9.88 -11.29
N ALA A 185 8.00 -10.28 -11.99
CA ALA A 185 8.27 -9.86 -13.36
C ALA A 185 7.16 -10.27 -14.36
N LYS A 186 6.52 -11.44 -14.15
CA LYS A 186 5.38 -11.88 -14.96
C LYS A 186 4.13 -11.05 -14.65
N PHE A 187 3.89 -10.76 -13.39
CA PHE A 187 2.78 -9.92 -12.95
C PHE A 187 2.89 -8.51 -13.51
N ILE A 188 4.08 -7.88 -13.45
CA ILE A 188 4.29 -6.53 -13.98
C ILE A 188 3.97 -6.46 -15.46
N LYS A 189 4.43 -7.41 -16.28
CA LYS A 189 4.11 -7.43 -17.71
C LYS A 189 2.61 -7.49 -17.98
N PHE A 190 1.86 -8.17 -17.11
CA PHE A 190 0.41 -8.29 -17.23
C PHE A 190 -0.30 -7.00 -16.79
N VAL A 191 0.12 -6.39 -15.68
CA VAL A 191 -0.58 -5.24 -15.09
C VAL A 191 -0.17 -3.90 -15.68
N LEU A 192 1.00 -3.83 -16.35
CA LEU A 192 1.55 -2.58 -16.88
C LEU A 192 0.59 -1.79 -17.79
N PRO A 193 -0.15 -2.40 -18.73
CA PRO A 193 -1.12 -1.66 -19.54
C PRO A 193 -2.20 -0.98 -18.67
N LEU A 194 -2.70 -1.68 -17.64
CA LEU A 194 -3.67 -1.12 -16.70
C LEU A 194 -3.07 0.05 -15.93
N VAL A 195 -1.83 -0.08 -15.46
CA VAL A 195 -1.12 0.98 -14.72
C VAL A 195 -0.95 2.23 -15.58
N ILE A 196 -0.60 2.07 -16.87
CA ILE A 196 -0.50 3.19 -17.82
C ILE A 196 -1.86 3.88 -17.98
N VAL A 197 -2.94 3.12 -18.17
CA VAL A 197 -4.29 3.68 -18.28
C VAL A 197 -4.69 4.44 -17.01
N LEU A 198 -4.47 3.85 -15.83
CA LEU A 198 -4.75 4.51 -14.55
C LEU A 198 -3.92 5.78 -14.37
N TRP A 199 -2.66 5.77 -14.81
CA TRP A 199 -1.81 6.95 -14.77
C TRP A 199 -2.33 8.07 -15.67
N LEU A 200 -2.75 7.75 -16.90
CA LEU A 200 -3.35 8.73 -17.82
C LEU A 200 -4.67 9.29 -17.30
N ILE A 201 -5.53 8.44 -16.72
CA ILE A 201 -6.77 8.87 -16.06
C ILE A 201 -6.45 9.79 -14.87
N GLY A 202 -5.46 9.43 -14.05
CA GLY A 202 -5.01 10.25 -12.92
C GLY A 202 -4.50 11.62 -13.37
N ALA A 203 -3.67 11.66 -14.41
CA ALA A 203 -3.16 12.91 -14.99
C ALA A 203 -4.29 13.80 -15.55
N ALA A 204 -5.25 13.21 -16.27
CA ALA A 204 -6.42 13.92 -16.76
C ALA A 204 -7.30 14.44 -15.61
N ALA A 205 -7.57 13.61 -14.62
CA ALA A 205 -8.36 13.98 -13.44
C ALA A 205 -7.72 15.13 -12.63
N LEU A 206 -6.39 15.11 -12.46
CA LEU A 206 -5.66 16.20 -11.81
C LEU A 206 -5.71 17.49 -12.60
N THR A 207 -5.62 17.42 -13.93
CA THR A 207 -5.74 18.58 -14.81
C THR A 207 -7.15 19.18 -14.73
N LEU A 208 -8.19 18.35 -14.73
CA LEU A 208 -9.58 18.77 -14.52
C LEU A 208 -9.80 19.31 -13.09
N GLY A 209 -9.13 18.69 -12.11
CA GLY A 209 -9.17 19.12 -10.71
C GLY A 209 -8.75 20.57 -10.47
N LEU A 210 -7.88 21.12 -11.33
CA LEU A 210 -7.51 22.54 -11.28
C LEU A 210 -8.70 23.49 -11.53
N GLN A 211 -9.71 23.04 -12.26
CA GLN A 211 -10.92 23.80 -12.53
C GLN A 211 -11.98 23.59 -11.44
N ILE A 212 -12.02 22.38 -10.87
CA ILE A 212 -13.01 22.00 -9.84
C ILE A 212 -12.61 22.54 -8.46
N PHE A 213 -11.32 22.51 -8.16
CA PHE A 213 -10.75 22.97 -6.89
C PHE A 213 -9.77 24.13 -7.18
N PRO A 214 -10.27 25.34 -7.42
CA PRO A 214 -9.40 26.52 -7.59
C PRO A 214 -8.60 26.79 -6.31
N ALA A 215 -7.47 27.48 -6.44
CA ALA A 215 -6.63 27.87 -5.31
C ALA A 215 -7.27 28.96 -4.49
#